data_5d6a2f85aa5d095cbc7d1bcc60e2ebef
#
_entry.id   5d6a2f85aa5d095cbc7d1bcc60e2ebef
#
_cell.length_a   1.000
_cell.length_b   1.000
_cell.length_c   1.000
_cell.angle_alpha   90.00
_cell.angle_beta   90.00
_cell.angle_gamma   90.00
#
_symmetry.space_group_name_H-M   'P 1'
#
loop_
_entity.id
_entity.type
_entity.pdbx_description
1 polymer ?
#
loop_
_entity_poly.entity_id
_entity_poly.type
_entity_poly.pdbx_seq_one_letter_code
_entity_poly.pdbx_strand_id
1 'polypeptide(L)'
;IGGDGTVNEVATGLIHTQTALAIIPSGSGNGLARHLRIPTDPLSAIKIINRGLTQPMDYGIVNERPFFCTCGVGFDAFISQRFAESGKRGPVSYIENVLNSSLGYHPETYDIDIVNKEEGVEVHRVYKAFLISCANASQYGNNAYIAPSASVRDGIMDVTIIEPFLAIEAPQIAIQLFNGTIGQNSRIKTFQCQKATIHRSKEGVVHYDGDPMLTGKDVEVEIVHNGLTCVSPSEEGMPTVEVRVQNFITEHFKNMYNKTEELIQENIRKGPRIPKINKDLIRKLSGK
;
A
#
# COMPACT_ATOMS: atom_id res chain seq x y z
N ILE A 1 -9.06 -0.20 -16.74
CA ILE A 1 -8.86 1.16 -16.18
C ILE A 1 -9.37 1.13 -14.75
N GLY A 2 -8.52 1.42 -13.76
CA GLY A 2 -8.96 1.37 -12.36
C GLY A 2 -7.84 1.54 -11.36
N GLY A 3 -8.20 1.43 -10.08
CA GLY A 3 -7.27 1.38 -8.96
C GLY A 3 -6.99 -0.06 -8.52
N ASP A 4 -6.34 -0.21 -7.36
CA ASP A 4 -5.83 -1.49 -6.86
C ASP A 4 -6.91 -2.58 -6.76
N GLY A 5 -8.10 -2.28 -6.21
CA GLY A 5 -9.20 -3.24 -6.12
C GLY A 5 -9.68 -3.74 -7.49
N THR A 6 -9.88 -2.83 -8.48
CA THR A 6 -10.26 -3.23 -9.85
C THR A 6 -9.17 -4.08 -10.51
N VAL A 7 -7.89 -3.75 -10.27
CA VAL A 7 -6.76 -4.52 -10.78
C VAL A 7 -6.77 -5.92 -10.16
N ASN A 8 -7.00 -6.06 -8.86
CA ASN A 8 -7.08 -7.35 -8.18
C ASN A 8 -8.23 -8.21 -8.74
N GLU A 9 -9.44 -7.65 -8.85
CA GLU A 9 -10.63 -8.37 -9.39
C GLU A 9 -10.40 -8.87 -10.81
N VAL A 10 -9.88 -8.02 -11.70
CA VAL A 10 -9.61 -8.39 -13.10
C VAL A 10 -8.47 -9.39 -13.18
N ALA A 11 -7.38 -9.17 -12.46
CA ALA A 11 -6.23 -10.08 -12.45
C ALA A 11 -6.62 -11.47 -11.94
N THR A 12 -7.46 -11.54 -10.89
CA THR A 12 -8.00 -12.80 -10.36
C THR A 12 -8.74 -13.60 -11.45
N GLY A 13 -9.52 -12.94 -12.30
CA GLY A 13 -10.22 -13.59 -13.42
C GLY A 13 -9.30 -14.01 -14.58
N LEU A 14 -8.06 -13.53 -14.59
CA LEU A 14 -7.08 -13.81 -15.66
C LEU A 14 -6.01 -14.84 -15.26
N ILE A 15 -5.97 -15.26 -14.00
CA ILE A 15 -5.02 -16.27 -13.50
C ILE A 15 -5.12 -17.53 -14.36
N HIS A 16 -3.96 -18.06 -14.77
CA HIS A 16 -3.81 -19.24 -15.64
C HIS A 16 -4.55 -19.18 -16.98
N THR A 17 -4.88 -17.97 -17.47
CA THR A 17 -5.41 -17.78 -18.83
C THR A 17 -4.32 -17.27 -19.80
N GLN A 18 -4.63 -17.29 -21.08
CA GLN A 18 -3.76 -16.73 -22.14
C GLN A 18 -3.93 -15.20 -22.31
N THR A 19 -4.89 -14.60 -21.58
CA THR A 19 -5.19 -13.17 -21.69
C THR A 19 -4.25 -12.36 -20.82
N ALA A 20 -3.58 -11.37 -21.41
CA ALA A 20 -2.69 -10.50 -20.67
C ALA A 20 -3.43 -9.36 -19.96
N LEU A 21 -3.10 -9.13 -18.70
CA LEU A 21 -3.54 -7.96 -17.95
C LEU A 21 -2.83 -6.71 -18.46
N ALA A 22 -3.58 -5.69 -18.85
CA ALA A 22 -3.07 -4.36 -19.15
C ALA A 22 -3.69 -3.32 -18.22
N ILE A 23 -2.87 -2.45 -17.62
CA ILE A 23 -3.31 -1.52 -16.59
C ILE A 23 -3.23 -0.08 -17.07
N ILE A 24 -4.33 0.66 -16.95
CA ILE A 24 -4.36 2.14 -17.01
C ILE A 24 -4.69 2.61 -15.58
N PRO A 25 -3.68 3.11 -14.82
CA PRO A 25 -3.86 3.42 -13.41
C PRO A 25 -4.81 4.61 -13.21
N SER A 26 -5.82 4.44 -12.37
CA SER A 26 -6.83 5.48 -12.07
C SER A 26 -7.21 5.52 -10.59
N GLY A 27 -6.50 4.77 -9.75
CA GLY A 27 -6.69 4.75 -8.31
C GLY A 27 -5.79 5.73 -7.57
N SER A 28 -5.92 5.77 -6.24
CA SER A 28 -5.07 6.58 -5.37
C SER A 28 -3.73 5.92 -5.07
N GLY A 29 -3.65 4.59 -4.94
CA GLY A 29 -2.44 3.84 -4.61
C GLY A 29 -1.67 3.39 -5.83
N ASN A 30 -2.34 2.63 -6.69
CA ASN A 30 -1.82 2.02 -7.93
C ASN A 30 -0.54 1.21 -7.69
N GLY A 31 -0.53 0.37 -6.64
CA GLY A 31 0.65 -0.35 -6.17
C GLY A 31 1.30 -1.22 -7.24
N LEU A 32 0.52 -2.12 -7.86
CA LEU A 32 1.02 -3.00 -8.92
C LEU A 32 1.50 -2.21 -10.15
N ALA A 33 0.73 -1.22 -10.60
CA ALA A 33 1.13 -0.41 -11.75
C ALA A 33 2.44 0.34 -11.50
N ARG A 34 2.62 0.90 -10.30
CA ARG A 34 3.86 1.59 -9.90
C ARG A 34 5.05 0.62 -9.80
N HIS A 35 4.83 -0.59 -9.26
CA HIS A 35 5.85 -1.64 -9.22
C HIS A 35 6.29 -2.02 -10.64
N LEU A 36 5.34 -2.21 -11.55
CA LEU A 36 5.59 -2.51 -12.96
C LEU A 36 6.06 -1.29 -13.78
N ARG A 37 6.30 -0.15 -13.13
CA ARG A 37 6.72 1.11 -13.77
C ARG A 37 5.77 1.59 -14.87
N ILE A 38 4.49 1.27 -14.75
CA ILE A 38 3.44 1.79 -15.63
C ILE A 38 3.12 3.23 -15.18
N PRO A 39 3.25 4.23 -16.06
CA PRO A 39 2.98 5.62 -15.73
C PRO A 39 1.53 5.83 -15.28
N THR A 40 1.32 6.73 -14.31
CA THR A 40 -0.02 7.11 -13.84
C THR A 40 -0.74 8.06 -14.81
N ASP A 41 -0.03 8.66 -15.75
CA ASP A 41 -0.63 9.39 -16.87
C ASP A 41 -1.28 8.42 -17.87
N PRO A 42 -2.59 8.53 -18.16
CA PRO A 42 -3.31 7.59 -19.00
C PRO A 42 -2.74 7.45 -20.42
N LEU A 43 -2.32 8.56 -21.03
CA LEU A 43 -1.78 8.54 -22.39
C LEU A 43 -0.43 7.79 -22.45
N SER A 44 0.39 7.96 -21.42
CA SER A 44 1.66 7.25 -21.30
C SER A 44 1.45 5.76 -21.01
N ALA A 45 0.45 5.39 -20.19
CA ALA A 45 0.07 4.00 -19.94
C ALA A 45 -0.42 3.33 -21.25
N ILE A 46 -1.25 4.00 -22.04
CA ILE A 46 -1.70 3.50 -23.35
C ILE A 46 -0.51 3.27 -24.29
N LYS A 47 0.52 4.10 -24.28
CA LYS A 47 1.73 3.88 -25.09
C LYS A 47 2.46 2.59 -24.68
N ILE A 48 2.46 2.22 -23.40
CA ILE A 48 3.00 0.93 -22.93
C ILE A 48 2.18 -0.22 -23.51
N ILE A 49 0.86 -0.13 -23.42
CA ILE A 49 -0.07 -1.15 -23.95
C ILE A 49 0.13 -1.34 -25.45
N ASN A 50 0.24 -0.25 -26.21
CA ASN A 50 0.43 -0.29 -27.66
C ASN A 50 1.77 -0.90 -28.11
N ARG A 51 2.77 -0.96 -27.21
CA ARG A 51 4.02 -1.69 -27.50
C ARG A 51 3.81 -3.20 -27.47
N GLY A 52 2.76 -3.68 -26.79
CA GLY A 52 2.39 -5.09 -26.77
C GLY A 52 3.40 -6.01 -26.08
N LEU A 53 4.29 -5.46 -25.25
CA LEU A 53 5.28 -6.26 -24.52
C LEU A 53 4.57 -6.96 -23.36
N THR A 54 4.41 -8.26 -23.46
CA THR A 54 3.83 -9.11 -22.41
C THR A 54 4.91 -9.88 -21.67
N GLN A 55 4.75 -10.05 -20.37
CA GLN A 55 5.68 -10.78 -19.51
C GLN A 55 4.91 -11.64 -18.51
N PRO A 56 5.44 -12.81 -18.13
CA PRO A 56 4.89 -13.60 -17.04
C PRO A 56 5.04 -12.83 -15.73
N MET A 57 4.11 -13.06 -14.83
CA MET A 57 4.07 -12.45 -13.52
C MET A 57 3.60 -13.47 -12.48
N ASP A 58 4.24 -13.43 -11.33
CA ASP A 58 3.88 -14.19 -10.16
C ASP A 58 2.69 -13.52 -9.45
N TYR A 59 1.98 -14.29 -8.65
CA TYR A 59 1.00 -13.76 -7.72
C TYR A 59 1.05 -14.56 -6.42
N GLY A 60 0.56 -13.98 -5.34
CA GLY A 60 0.47 -14.67 -4.06
C GLY A 60 -0.95 -15.19 -3.79
N ILE A 61 -1.04 -16.19 -2.93
CA ILE A 61 -2.28 -16.68 -2.36
C ILE A 61 -2.18 -16.56 -0.84
N VAL A 62 -3.19 -15.98 -0.21
CA VAL A 62 -3.36 -15.98 1.24
C VAL A 62 -4.70 -16.60 1.60
N ASN A 63 -4.67 -17.74 2.30
CA ASN A 63 -5.88 -18.50 2.66
C ASN A 63 -6.89 -18.58 1.49
N GLU A 64 -6.46 -19.10 0.33
CA GLU A 64 -7.22 -19.26 -0.91
C GLU A 64 -7.58 -17.97 -1.66
N ARG A 65 -7.17 -16.78 -1.17
CA ARG A 65 -7.41 -15.50 -1.83
C ARG A 65 -6.15 -15.02 -2.56
N PRO A 66 -6.24 -14.75 -3.86
CA PRO A 66 -5.10 -14.22 -4.61
C PRO A 66 -4.82 -12.76 -4.25
N PHE A 67 -3.54 -12.42 -4.23
CA PHE A 67 -3.05 -11.05 -4.14
C PHE A 67 -1.91 -10.82 -5.13
N PHE A 68 -1.74 -9.59 -5.60
CA PHE A 68 -0.77 -9.25 -6.64
C PHE A 68 0.32 -8.30 -6.12
N CYS A 69 0.02 -7.54 -5.07
CA CYS A 69 0.99 -6.66 -4.42
C CYS A 69 1.43 -7.24 -3.07
N THR A 70 0.57 -7.19 -2.06
CA THR A 70 0.93 -7.55 -0.69
C THR A 70 -0.24 -8.17 0.06
N CYS A 71 0.06 -9.05 0.99
CA CYS A 71 -0.87 -9.42 2.05
C CYS A 71 -0.19 -9.28 3.40
N GLY A 72 -0.96 -9.26 4.50
CA GLY A 72 -0.32 -9.15 5.79
C GLY A 72 -1.27 -9.17 6.97
N VAL A 73 -0.65 -9.26 8.15
CA VAL A 73 -1.30 -9.29 9.46
C VAL A 73 -0.75 -8.19 10.35
N GLY A 74 -1.48 -7.85 11.39
CA GLY A 74 -1.05 -6.84 12.33
C GLY A 74 -1.61 -5.47 11.99
N PHE A 75 -0.79 -4.44 12.11
CA PHE A 75 -1.23 -3.06 11.96
C PHE A 75 -1.73 -2.72 10.55
N ASP A 76 -1.13 -3.29 9.49
CA ASP A 76 -1.57 -3.05 8.12
C ASP A 76 -2.96 -3.64 7.83
N ALA A 77 -3.25 -4.85 8.33
CA ALA A 77 -4.57 -5.44 8.27
C ALA A 77 -5.61 -4.64 9.08
N PHE A 78 -5.21 -4.16 10.27
CA PHE A 78 -6.04 -3.28 11.11
C PHE A 78 -6.41 -1.97 10.40
N ILE A 79 -5.44 -1.35 9.72
CA ILE A 79 -5.68 -0.14 8.93
C ILE A 79 -6.58 -0.43 7.73
N SER A 80 -6.36 -1.52 7.01
CA SER A 80 -7.21 -1.92 5.88
C SER A 80 -8.68 -2.09 6.31
N GLN A 81 -8.93 -2.73 7.45
CA GLN A 81 -10.27 -2.85 8.02
C GLN A 81 -10.88 -1.47 8.32
N ARG A 82 -10.15 -0.58 8.98
CA ARG A 82 -10.64 0.77 9.28
C ARG A 82 -10.96 1.59 8.04
N PHE A 83 -10.18 1.40 6.97
CA PHE A 83 -10.47 2.04 5.69
C PHE A 83 -11.76 1.52 5.06
N ALA A 84 -11.96 0.21 5.03
CA ALA A 84 -13.18 -0.39 4.53
C ALA A 84 -14.42 0.13 5.29
N GLU A 85 -14.32 0.26 6.61
CA GLU A 85 -15.39 0.77 7.48
C GLU A 85 -15.66 2.28 7.30
N SER A 86 -14.61 3.07 7.07
CA SER A 86 -14.74 4.56 7.05
C SER A 86 -15.34 5.11 5.76
N GLY A 87 -15.28 4.37 4.65
CA GLY A 87 -15.71 4.82 3.33
C GLY A 87 -14.93 6.03 2.76
N LYS A 88 -13.97 6.57 3.50
CA LYS A 88 -13.16 7.72 3.06
C LYS A 88 -11.98 7.25 2.22
N ARG A 89 -11.82 7.85 1.05
CA ARG A 89 -10.70 7.56 0.14
C ARG A 89 -9.78 8.80 0.02
N GLY A 90 -8.47 8.58 -0.11
CA GLY A 90 -7.49 9.63 -0.38
C GLY A 90 -6.21 9.52 0.47
N PRO A 91 -5.05 9.92 -0.07
CA PRO A 91 -3.75 9.69 0.56
C PRO A 91 -3.54 10.47 1.86
N VAL A 92 -4.10 11.65 2.01
CA VAL A 92 -3.91 12.49 3.22
C VAL A 92 -4.68 11.92 4.41
N SER A 93 -5.94 11.52 4.20
CA SER A 93 -6.74 10.86 5.24
C SER A 93 -6.15 9.52 5.65
N TYR A 94 -5.43 8.86 4.73
CA TYR A 94 -4.70 7.63 5.01
C TYR A 94 -3.57 7.87 6.02
N ILE A 95 -2.67 8.80 5.74
CA ILE A 95 -1.50 9.08 6.59
C ILE A 95 -1.95 9.55 7.99
N GLU A 96 -2.93 10.45 8.09
CA GLU A 96 -3.46 10.93 9.37
C GLU A 96 -4.08 9.79 10.20
N ASN A 97 -4.85 8.91 9.56
CA ASN A 97 -5.45 7.75 10.25
C ASN A 97 -4.40 6.72 10.67
N VAL A 98 -3.39 6.47 9.85
CA VAL A 98 -2.27 5.59 10.18
C VAL A 98 -1.52 6.10 11.41
N LEU A 99 -1.13 7.37 11.44
CA LEU A 99 -0.40 7.95 12.56
C LEU A 99 -1.23 7.95 13.85
N ASN A 100 -2.48 8.38 13.80
CA ASN A 100 -3.34 8.41 14.97
C ASN A 100 -3.68 7.00 15.51
N SER A 101 -3.80 6.02 14.62
CA SER A 101 -4.12 4.64 14.98
C SER A 101 -2.91 3.87 15.51
N SER A 102 -1.69 4.23 15.07
CA SER A 102 -0.47 3.56 15.52
C SER A 102 -0.18 3.73 17.01
N LEU A 103 -0.59 4.87 17.59
CA LEU A 103 -0.39 5.18 19.02
C LEU A 103 -1.22 4.28 19.96
N GLY A 104 -2.33 3.71 19.46
CA GLY A 104 -3.20 2.82 20.25
C GLY A 104 -3.10 1.35 19.87
N TYR A 105 -2.29 1.00 18.88
CA TYR A 105 -2.17 -0.38 18.43
C TYR A 105 -1.22 -1.19 19.32
N HIS A 106 -1.63 -2.41 19.67
CA HIS A 106 -0.84 -3.31 20.50
C HIS A 106 -0.23 -4.43 19.63
N PRO A 107 1.09 -4.46 19.49
CA PRO A 107 1.78 -5.51 18.74
C PRO A 107 1.51 -6.90 19.32
N GLU A 108 1.26 -7.87 18.47
CA GLU A 108 1.01 -9.27 18.85
C GLU A 108 2.25 -10.14 18.60
N THR A 109 2.25 -11.35 19.18
CA THR A 109 3.29 -12.37 18.93
C THR A 109 2.76 -13.36 17.91
N TYR A 110 3.60 -13.68 16.94
CA TYR A 110 3.34 -14.60 15.85
C TYR A 110 4.44 -15.66 15.79
N ASP A 111 4.05 -16.91 15.59
CA ASP A 111 4.94 -17.99 15.20
C ASP A 111 4.88 -18.10 13.67
N ILE A 112 6.02 -18.23 13.00
CA ILE A 112 6.09 -18.27 11.54
C ILE A 112 6.89 -19.50 11.12
N ASP A 113 6.25 -20.39 10.35
CA ASP A 113 6.88 -21.48 9.64
C ASP A 113 7.18 -21.03 8.21
N ILE A 114 8.45 -21.10 7.84
CA ILE A 114 8.98 -20.61 6.57
C ILE A 114 9.46 -21.81 5.78
N VAL A 115 8.96 -21.96 4.56
CA VAL A 115 9.38 -23.02 3.65
C VAL A 115 10.03 -22.43 2.42
N ASN A 116 11.28 -22.81 2.18
CA ASN A 116 11.97 -22.55 0.93
C ASN A 116 12.17 -23.90 0.20
N LYS A 117 11.40 -24.13 -0.86
CA LYS A 117 11.34 -25.41 -1.58
C LYS A 117 12.67 -25.77 -2.26
N GLU A 118 13.44 -24.77 -2.71
CA GLU A 118 14.72 -25.01 -3.39
C GLU A 118 15.79 -25.50 -2.40
N GLU A 119 15.77 -25.01 -1.17
CA GLU A 119 16.74 -25.41 -0.13
C GLU A 119 16.25 -26.60 0.71
N GLY A 120 14.96 -26.95 0.61
CA GLY A 120 14.35 -27.99 1.42
C GLY A 120 14.36 -27.69 2.92
N VAL A 121 14.53 -26.40 3.27
CA VAL A 121 14.66 -25.94 4.65
C VAL A 121 13.32 -25.41 5.14
N GLU A 122 12.86 -25.98 6.24
CA GLU A 122 11.74 -25.44 7.02
C GLU A 122 12.32 -24.75 8.25
N VAL A 123 11.99 -23.47 8.43
CA VAL A 123 12.54 -22.67 9.52
C VAL A 123 11.39 -22.09 10.34
N HIS A 124 11.38 -22.44 11.64
CA HIS A 124 10.44 -21.84 12.59
C HIS A 124 11.04 -20.58 13.22
N ARG A 125 10.27 -19.51 13.33
CA ARG A 125 10.64 -18.23 13.95
C ARG A 125 9.49 -17.68 14.76
N VAL A 126 9.81 -17.02 15.86
CA VAL A 126 8.83 -16.32 16.71
C VAL A 126 9.15 -14.83 16.71
N TYR A 127 8.16 -14.02 16.40
CA TYR A 127 8.32 -12.57 16.40
C TYR A 127 7.20 -11.88 17.18
N LYS A 128 7.57 -10.92 18.02
CA LYS A 128 6.62 -9.90 18.44
C LYS A 128 6.61 -8.83 17.36
N ALA A 129 5.51 -8.65 16.65
CA ALA A 129 5.44 -7.79 15.50
C ALA A 129 4.36 -6.70 15.61
N PHE A 130 4.69 -5.52 15.13
CA PHE A 130 3.73 -4.46 14.86
C PHE A 130 2.94 -4.78 13.58
N LEU A 131 3.63 -5.26 12.55
CA LEU A 131 3.03 -5.84 11.35
C LEU A 131 3.95 -6.91 10.73
N ILE A 132 3.35 -7.80 9.94
CA ILE A 132 4.04 -8.75 9.06
C ILE A 132 3.40 -8.60 7.69
N SER A 133 4.21 -8.20 6.70
CA SER A 133 3.80 -8.05 5.31
C SER A 133 4.50 -9.09 4.45
N CYS A 134 3.74 -9.85 3.69
CA CYS A 134 4.21 -10.78 2.66
C CYS A 134 3.99 -10.12 1.30
N ALA A 135 5.06 -9.86 0.59
CA ALA A 135 5.06 -9.00 -0.58
C ALA A 135 5.49 -9.75 -1.85
N ASN A 136 4.64 -9.76 -2.86
CA ASN A 136 4.94 -10.12 -4.24
C ASN A 136 5.48 -8.89 -4.99
N ALA A 137 4.97 -7.69 -4.68
CA ALA A 137 5.39 -6.43 -5.28
C ALA A 137 6.02 -5.50 -4.23
N SER A 138 6.85 -4.55 -4.65
CA SER A 138 7.70 -3.75 -3.77
C SER A 138 6.98 -2.78 -2.85
N GLN A 139 5.70 -2.47 -3.07
CA GLN A 139 5.01 -1.38 -2.39
C GLN A 139 3.52 -1.61 -2.20
N TYR A 140 2.96 -0.96 -1.18
CA TYR A 140 1.50 -0.86 -0.99
C TYR A 140 0.82 0.07 -2.02
N GLY A 141 1.57 0.91 -2.69
CA GLY A 141 1.12 2.01 -3.52
C GLY A 141 1.65 3.36 -3.00
N ASN A 142 1.46 4.44 -3.77
CA ASN A 142 1.93 5.79 -3.43
C ASN A 142 3.40 5.88 -3.02
N ASN A 143 4.26 5.01 -3.57
CA ASN A 143 5.67 4.89 -3.22
C ASN A 143 5.95 4.49 -1.75
N ALA A 144 5.01 3.82 -1.09
CA ALA A 144 5.22 3.22 0.23
C ALA A 144 5.85 1.83 0.07
N TYR A 145 7.19 1.78 0.00
CA TYR A 145 7.98 0.59 -0.30
C TYR A 145 8.19 -0.28 0.93
N ILE A 146 7.34 -1.28 1.12
CA ILE A 146 7.44 -2.24 2.23
C ILE A 146 8.47 -3.34 1.94
N ALA A 147 8.68 -3.68 0.69
CA ALA A 147 9.63 -4.69 0.22
C ALA A 147 10.37 -4.16 -1.03
N PRO A 148 11.33 -3.23 -0.88
CA PRO A 148 11.98 -2.56 -2.01
C PRO A 148 12.66 -3.50 -3.01
N SER A 149 13.09 -4.70 -2.56
CA SER A 149 13.75 -5.74 -3.36
C SER A 149 12.80 -6.70 -4.07
N ALA A 150 11.51 -6.69 -3.73
CA ALA A 150 10.55 -7.63 -4.29
C ALA A 150 10.49 -7.58 -5.82
N SER A 151 10.39 -8.76 -6.43
CA SER A 151 10.18 -8.97 -7.86
C SER A 151 8.93 -9.83 -8.07
N VAL A 152 8.12 -9.48 -9.04
CA VAL A 152 6.94 -10.29 -9.42
C VAL A 152 7.28 -11.39 -10.44
N ARG A 153 8.57 -11.82 -10.53
CA ARG A 153 9.04 -12.77 -11.55
C ARG A 153 10.06 -13.79 -11.06
N ASP A 154 10.43 -13.77 -9.81
CA ASP A 154 11.47 -14.62 -9.25
C ASP A 154 10.94 -15.85 -8.51
N GLY A 155 9.61 -15.99 -8.40
CA GLY A 155 8.96 -17.13 -7.76
C GLY A 155 9.04 -17.14 -6.24
N ILE A 156 9.41 -16.01 -5.61
CA ILE A 156 9.55 -15.88 -4.16
C ILE A 156 8.83 -14.63 -3.65
N MET A 157 8.49 -14.60 -2.38
CA MET A 157 7.95 -13.41 -1.71
C MET A 157 8.95 -12.83 -0.73
N ASP A 158 8.93 -11.52 -0.60
CA ASP A 158 9.66 -10.78 0.42
C ASP A 158 8.79 -10.63 1.67
N VAL A 159 9.23 -11.18 2.79
CA VAL A 159 8.53 -11.02 4.07
C VAL A 159 9.21 -9.91 4.85
N THR A 160 8.44 -8.89 5.22
CA THR A 160 8.90 -7.76 6.03
C THR A 160 8.17 -7.76 7.36
N ILE A 161 8.92 -7.84 8.45
CA ILE A 161 8.42 -7.78 9.82
C ILE A 161 8.88 -6.47 10.45
N ILE A 162 7.94 -5.67 10.91
CA ILE A 162 8.22 -4.48 11.73
C ILE A 162 8.00 -4.86 13.19
N GLU A 163 9.08 -4.89 13.95
CA GLU A 163 9.02 -5.12 15.40
C GLU A 163 8.39 -3.91 16.12
N PRO A 164 7.96 -4.07 17.38
CA PRO A 164 7.46 -2.94 18.17
C PRO A 164 8.50 -1.81 18.26
N PHE A 165 8.05 -0.59 18.11
CA PHE A 165 8.89 0.61 18.16
C PHE A 165 8.25 1.70 19.02
N LEU A 166 9.03 2.68 19.46
CA LEU A 166 8.54 3.83 20.20
C LEU A 166 7.95 4.88 19.25
N ALA A 167 6.99 5.66 19.72
CA ALA A 167 6.35 6.71 18.92
C ALA A 167 7.36 7.69 18.29
N ILE A 168 8.48 7.94 18.98
CA ILE A 168 9.56 8.80 18.48
C ILE A 168 10.32 8.20 17.27
N GLU A 169 10.27 6.87 17.09
CA GLU A 169 10.91 6.14 15.97
C GLU A 169 10.00 6.15 14.72
N ALA A 170 8.69 6.38 14.87
CA ALA A 170 7.72 6.32 13.78
C ALA A 170 8.04 7.23 12.59
N PRO A 171 8.47 8.50 12.76
CA PRO A 171 8.83 9.36 11.63
C PRO A 171 9.99 8.80 10.81
N GLN A 172 10.99 8.20 11.45
CA GLN A 172 12.12 7.58 10.75
C GLN A 172 11.66 6.38 9.91
N ILE A 173 10.84 5.48 10.49
CA ILE A 173 10.27 4.33 9.77
C ILE A 173 9.45 4.80 8.57
N ALA A 174 8.63 5.83 8.74
CA ALA A 174 7.84 6.41 7.66
C ALA A 174 8.74 6.95 6.52
N ILE A 175 9.78 7.72 6.84
CA ILE A 175 10.74 8.21 5.84
C ILE A 175 11.41 7.04 5.10
N GLN A 176 11.83 6.00 5.82
CA GLN A 176 12.46 4.82 5.23
C GLN A 176 11.50 4.01 4.35
N LEU A 177 10.22 3.96 4.70
CA LEU A 177 9.19 3.36 3.87
C LEU A 177 9.05 4.07 2.52
N PHE A 178 9.00 5.41 2.52
CA PHE A 178 8.82 6.19 1.29
C PHE A 178 10.08 6.33 0.44
N ASN A 179 11.27 6.28 1.03
CA ASN A 179 12.52 6.33 0.27
C ASN A 179 13.06 4.94 -0.12
N GLY A 180 12.40 3.86 0.32
CA GLY A 180 12.78 2.47 0.00
C GLY A 180 14.01 1.97 0.76
N THR A 181 14.33 2.57 1.92
CA THR A 181 15.46 2.12 2.77
C THR A 181 15.01 1.41 4.04
N ILE A 182 13.76 0.92 4.05
CA ILE A 182 13.15 0.33 5.24
C ILE A 182 13.95 -0.84 5.82
N GLY A 183 14.58 -1.67 4.97
CA GLY A 183 15.42 -2.79 5.39
C GLY A 183 16.71 -2.40 6.13
N GLN A 184 17.08 -1.11 6.17
CA GLN A 184 18.24 -0.61 6.92
C GLN A 184 17.90 -0.31 8.39
N ASN A 185 16.63 -0.40 8.78
CA ASN A 185 16.19 -0.14 10.15
C ASN A 185 16.38 -1.39 11.02
N SER A 186 16.95 -1.23 12.20
CA SER A 186 17.22 -2.32 13.14
C SER A 186 15.95 -3.02 13.67
N ARG A 187 14.81 -2.30 13.68
CA ARG A 187 13.50 -2.83 14.07
C ARG A 187 12.84 -3.67 12.98
N ILE A 188 13.45 -3.75 11.80
CA ILE A 188 12.84 -4.40 10.65
C ILE A 188 13.65 -5.63 10.28
N LYS A 189 12.95 -6.76 10.15
CA LYS A 189 13.50 -8.02 9.68
C LYS A 189 12.92 -8.33 8.32
N THR A 190 13.78 -8.70 7.40
CA THR A 190 13.39 -9.10 6.05
C THR A 190 13.97 -10.46 5.72
N PHE A 191 13.20 -11.29 5.05
CA PHE A 191 13.65 -12.53 4.47
C PHE A 191 12.80 -12.90 3.26
N GLN A 192 13.25 -13.85 2.46
CA GLN A 192 12.56 -14.34 1.29
C GLN A 192 12.15 -15.79 1.46
N CYS A 193 10.99 -16.17 0.92
CA CYS A 193 10.50 -17.53 0.93
C CYS A 193 9.45 -17.77 -0.16
N GLN A 194 9.14 -19.05 -0.43
CA GLN A 194 8.06 -19.41 -1.34
C GLN A 194 6.73 -19.62 -0.63
N LYS A 195 6.79 -20.11 0.62
CA LYS A 195 5.60 -20.32 1.46
C LYS A 195 5.91 -19.92 2.90
N ALA A 196 4.95 -19.30 3.57
CA ALA A 196 4.98 -19.06 5.00
C ALA A 196 3.62 -19.39 5.62
N THR A 197 3.63 -19.93 6.85
CA THR A 197 2.44 -20.05 7.68
C THR A 197 2.62 -19.19 8.91
N ILE A 198 1.73 -18.22 9.11
CA ILE A 198 1.76 -17.30 10.23
C ILE A 198 0.70 -17.75 11.24
N HIS A 199 1.15 -18.21 12.41
CA HIS A 199 0.29 -18.64 13.51
C HIS A 199 0.08 -17.50 14.50
N ARG A 200 -1.16 -17.29 14.91
CA ARG A 200 -1.54 -16.28 15.90
C ARG A 200 -2.44 -16.87 16.99
N SER A 201 -2.51 -16.23 18.14
CA SER A 201 -3.23 -16.75 19.31
C SER A 201 -4.75 -16.82 19.13
N LYS A 202 -5.32 -15.98 18.26
CA LYS A 202 -6.76 -15.84 17.99
C LYS A 202 -7.01 -15.56 16.51
N GLU A 203 -8.25 -15.75 16.08
CA GLU A 203 -8.73 -15.24 14.79
C GLU A 203 -8.58 -13.73 14.67
N GLY A 204 -8.47 -13.21 13.48
CA GLY A 204 -8.32 -11.78 13.24
C GLY A 204 -8.33 -11.43 11.75
N VAL A 205 -8.03 -10.17 11.46
CA VAL A 205 -8.00 -9.66 10.09
C VAL A 205 -6.67 -9.94 9.43
N VAL A 206 -6.72 -10.27 8.15
CA VAL A 206 -5.63 -10.27 7.17
C VAL A 206 -6.05 -9.29 6.09
N HIS A 207 -5.14 -8.56 5.50
CA HIS A 207 -5.43 -7.87 4.25
C HIS A 207 -4.79 -8.59 3.05
N TYR A 208 -5.38 -8.44 1.89
CA TYR A 208 -4.81 -8.79 0.58
C TYR A 208 -5.06 -7.63 -0.38
N ASP A 209 -4.00 -7.08 -0.93
CA ASP A 209 -4.00 -5.85 -1.76
C ASP A 209 -4.80 -4.66 -1.16
N GLY A 210 -4.86 -4.59 0.17
CA GLY A 210 -5.57 -3.55 0.91
C GLY A 210 -7.01 -3.91 1.30
N ASP A 211 -7.58 -5.01 0.82
CA ASP A 211 -8.91 -5.47 1.21
C ASP A 211 -8.85 -6.36 2.46
N PRO A 212 -9.64 -6.08 3.51
CA PRO A 212 -9.61 -6.85 4.75
C PRO A 212 -10.43 -8.14 4.64
N MET A 213 -9.93 -9.21 5.25
CA MET A 213 -10.58 -10.50 5.37
C MET A 213 -10.40 -11.07 6.78
N LEU A 214 -11.50 -11.53 7.40
CA LEU A 214 -11.41 -12.25 8.67
C LEU A 214 -10.97 -13.70 8.41
N THR A 215 -9.94 -14.17 9.13
CA THR A 215 -9.42 -15.53 9.00
C THR A 215 -9.19 -16.18 10.37
N GLY A 216 -8.96 -17.49 10.37
CA GLY A 216 -8.64 -18.28 11.56
C GLY A 216 -7.27 -17.91 12.16
N LYS A 217 -6.74 -18.81 12.97
CA LYS A 217 -5.45 -18.61 13.66
C LYS A 217 -4.27 -18.79 12.72
N ASP A 218 -4.43 -19.60 11.69
CA ASP A 218 -3.38 -19.90 10.73
C ASP A 218 -3.60 -19.13 9.45
N VAL A 219 -2.57 -18.40 9.04
CA VAL A 219 -2.57 -17.61 7.80
C VAL A 219 -1.49 -18.21 6.89
N GLU A 220 -1.95 -18.97 5.91
CA GLU A 220 -1.07 -19.58 4.91
C GLU A 220 -0.87 -18.62 3.75
N VAL A 221 0.39 -18.39 3.39
CA VAL A 221 0.77 -17.52 2.27
C VAL A 221 1.75 -18.26 1.39
N GLU A 222 1.50 -18.28 0.07
CA GLU A 222 2.42 -18.88 -0.91
C GLU A 222 2.46 -18.07 -2.21
N ILE A 223 3.57 -18.17 -2.94
CA ILE A 223 3.74 -17.60 -4.27
C ILE A 223 3.47 -18.67 -5.34
N VAL A 224 2.70 -18.27 -6.34
CA VAL A 224 2.47 -19.03 -7.56
C VAL A 224 3.27 -18.37 -8.69
N HIS A 225 4.32 -19.09 -9.10
CA HIS A 225 5.23 -18.58 -10.12
C HIS A 225 4.59 -18.60 -11.51
N ASN A 226 4.75 -17.49 -12.27
CA ASN A 226 4.28 -17.36 -13.66
C ASN A 226 2.78 -17.62 -13.87
N GLY A 227 1.95 -17.32 -12.86
CA GLY A 227 0.52 -17.62 -12.92
C GLY A 227 -0.34 -16.59 -13.66
N LEU A 228 0.21 -15.45 -14.04
CA LEU A 228 -0.48 -14.38 -14.75
C LEU A 228 0.44 -13.84 -15.88
N THR A 229 -0.15 -13.32 -16.95
CA THR A 229 0.57 -12.56 -17.97
C THR A 229 0.19 -11.09 -17.88
N CYS A 230 1.17 -10.19 -17.88
CA CYS A 230 0.94 -8.76 -17.75
C CYS A 230 1.62 -7.97 -18.88
N VAL A 231 0.97 -6.91 -19.38
CA VAL A 231 1.57 -5.92 -20.27
C VAL A 231 2.33 -4.91 -19.43
N SER A 232 3.64 -4.89 -19.54
CA SER A 232 4.49 -4.00 -18.77
C SER A 232 5.75 -3.58 -19.51
N PRO A 233 6.44 -2.51 -19.11
CA PRO A 233 7.82 -2.27 -19.53
C PRO A 233 8.73 -3.45 -19.16
N SER A 234 9.92 -3.52 -19.75
CA SER A 234 10.93 -4.54 -19.43
C SER A 234 11.44 -4.45 -17.98
N GLU A 235 11.36 -3.26 -17.40
CA GLU A 235 11.81 -2.98 -16.03
C GLU A 235 10.66 -2.99 -15.03
N GLU A 236 10.92 -3.50 -13.86
CA GLU A 236 9.99 -3.52 -12.71
C GLU A 236 10.68 -3.07 -11.43
N GLY A 237 9.93 -3.07 -10.32
CA GLY A 237 10.45 -2.81 -9.00
C GLY A 237 10.65 -1.33 -8.68
N MET A 238 11.53 -1.06 -7.75
CA MET A 238 11.73 0.29 -7.24
C MET A 238 12.47 1.16 -8.28
N PRO A 239 11.97 2.36 -8.63
CA PRO A 239 12.64 3.30 -9.52
C PRO A 239 13.98 3.77 -8.95
N THR A 240 14.85 4.35 -9.80
CA THR A 240 16.11 4.99 -9.35
C THR A 240 15.84 6.09 -8.32
N VAL A 241 16.86 6.43 -7.53
CA VAL A 241 16.75 7.48 -6.49
C VAL A 241 16.30 8.82 -7.10
N GLU A 242 16.82 9.19 -8.26
CA GLU A 242 16.47 10.43 -8.96
C GLU A 242 14.98 10.46 -9.33
N VAL A 243 14.46 9.36 -9.91
CA VAL A 243 13.03 9.24 -10.25
C VAL A 243 12.16 9.28 -8.99
N ARG A 244 12.59 8.65 -7.89
CA ARG A 244 11.85 8.67 -6.62
C ARG A 244 11.77 10.09 -6.04
N VAL A 245 12.87 10.82 -6.05
CA VAL A 245 12.91 12.22 -5.58
C VAL A 245 12.02 13.09 -6.45
N GLN A 246 12.11 12.95 -7.78
CA GLN A 246 11.27 13.69 -8.71
C GLN A 246 9.78 13.41 -8.53
N ASN A 247 9.40 12.13 -8.35
CA ASN A 247 8.03 11.74 -8.09
C ASN A 247 7.52 12.32 -6.75
N PHE A 248 8.32 12.24 -5.70
CA PHE A 248 7.98 12.81 -4.39
C PHE A 248 7.73 14.32 -4.48
N ILE A 249 8.63 15.06 -5.14
CA ILE A 249 8.49 16.50 -5.35
C ILE A 249 7.20 16.79 -6.15
N THR A 250 7.01 16.10 -7.28
CA THR A 250 5.84 16.31 -8.15
C THR A 250 4.53 16.02 -7.44
N GLU A 251 4.44 14.92 -6.68
CA GLU A 251 3.24 14.56 -5.93
C GLU A 251 2.99 15.53 -4.77
N HIS A 252 4.04 15.97 -4.08
CA HIS A 252 3.92 16.95 -3.01
C HIS A 252 3.39 18.29 -3.53
N PHE A 253 3.94 18.81 -4.64
CA PHE A 253 3.46 20.04 -5.27
C PHE A 253 2.03 19.90 -5.79
N LYS A 254 1.68 18.76 -6.41
CA LYS A 254 0.32 18.48 -6.88
C LYS A 254 -0.69 18.44 -5.72
N ASN A 255 -0.34 17.80 -4.62
CA ASN A 255 -1.19 17.74 -3.44
C ASN A 255 -1.36 19.12 -2.79
N MET A 256 -0.30 19.92 -2.73
CA MET A 256 -0.33 21.29 -2.22
C MET A 256 -1.20 22.19 -3.11
N TYR A 257 -1.07 22.08 -4.43
CA TYR A 257 -1.90 22.79 -5.39
C TYR A 257 -3.38 22.45 -5.24
N ASN A 258 -3.73 21.16 -5.22
CA ASN A 258 -5.10 20.68 -5.05
C ASN A 258 -5.71 21.16 -3.73
N LYS A 259 -4.96 21.08 -2.63
CA LYS A 259 -5.42 21.58 -1.31
C LYS A 259 -5.66 23.09 -1.32
N THR A 260 -4.82 23.84 -2.02
CA THR A 260 -4.99 25.29 -2.17
C THR A 260 -6.23 25.61 -3.00
N GLU A 261 -6.47 24.88 -4.08
CA GLU A 261 -7.67 25.02 -4.93
C GLU A 261 -8.94 24.68 -4.15
N GLU A 262 -8.96 23.60 -3.37
CA GLU A 262 -10.07 23.24 -2.47
C GLU A 262 -10.37 24.37 -1.46
N LEU A 263 -9.33 24.91 -0.81
CA LEU A 263 -9.47 26.00 0.14
C LEU A 263 -10.02 27.28 -0.53
N ILE A 264 -9.60 27.59 -1.75
CA ILE A 264 -10.12 28.73 -2.52
C ILE A 264 -11.60 28.50 -2.85
N GLN A 265 -11.96 27.31 -3.35
CA GLN A 265 -13.34 26.96 -3.68
C GLN A 265 -14.23 26.97 -2.43
N GLU A 266 -13.75 26.49 -1.31
CA GLU A 266 -14.47 26.52 -0.04
C GLU A 266 -14.70 27.95 0.46
N ASN A 267 -13.70 28.82 0.34
CA ASN A 267 -13.85 30.24 0.67
C ASN A 267 -14.79 30.98 -0.26
N ILE A 268 -14.79 30.66 -1.56
CA ILE A 268 -15.74 31.22 -2.52
C ILE A 268 -17.17 30.76 -2.19
N ARG A 269 -17.37 29.48 -1.84
CA ARG A 269 -18.70 28.96 -1.45
C ARG A 269 -19.22 29.56 -0.15
N LYS A 270 -18.35 29.85 0.80
CA LYS A 270 -18.74 30.46 2.09
C LYS A 270 -19.06 31.94 1.98
N GLY A 271 -18.75 32.59 0.86
CA GLY A 271 -18.91 34.02 0.64
C GLY A 271 -18.14 34.91 1.62
N PRO A 272 -18.00 36.23 1.38
CA PRO A 272 -17.41 37.12 2.35
C PRO A 272 -18.26 37.08 3.63
N ARG A 273 -17.67 36.70 4.77
CA ARG A 273 -18.30 36.88 6.08
C ARG A 273 -18.40 38.40 6.32
N ILE A 274 -19.55 38.98 5.95
CA ILE A 274 -19.88 40.34 6.38
C ILE A 274 -19.99 40.27 7.90
N PRO A 275 -19.16 40.99 8.65
CA PRO A 275 -19.32 41.03 10.10
C PRO A 275 -20.75 41.51 10.37
N LYS A 276 -21.51 40.73 11.16
CA LYS A 276 -22.82 41.22 11.62
C LYS A 276 -22.57 42.51 12.37
N ILE A 277 -22.88 43.65 11.74
CA ILE A 277 -22.77 44.95 12.37
C ILE A 277 -23.67 44.90 13.60
N ASN A 278 -23.09 45.06 14.78
CA ASN A 278 -23.80 44.99 16.04
C ASN A 278 -24.76 46.22 16.05
N LYS A 279 -26.05 45.96 15.84
CA LYS A 279 -27.09 47.01 15.79
C LYS A 279 -27.13 47.83 17.08
N ASP A 280 -26.70 47.27 18.20
CA ASP A 280 -26.62 47.98 19.51
C ASP A 280 -25.49 49.00 19.52
N LEU A 281 -24.41 48.78 18.79
CA LEU A 281 -23.31 49.73 18.66
C LEU A 281 -23.74 50.96 17.82
N ILE A 282 -24.51 50.71 16.75
CA ILE A 282 -25.05 51.78 15.90
C ILE A 282 -26.06 52.63 16.71
N ARG A 283 -26.88 51.99 17.54
CA ARG A 283 -27.86 52.69 18.40
C ARG A 283 -27.17 53.58 19.44
N LYS A 284 -26.05 53.12 20.01
CA LYS A 284 -25.21 53.92 20.95
C LYS A 284 -24.48 55.09 20.28
N LEU A 285 -24.12 54.98 19.01
CA LEU A 285 -23.40 56.01 18.26
C LEU A 285 -24.35 57.03 17.61
N SER A 286 -25.62 56.67 17.40
CA SER A 286 -26.62 57.58 16.79
C SER A 286 -27.40 58.47 17.76
N GLY A 287 -27.13 58.35 19.08
CA GLY A 287 -27.72 59.30 20.07
C GLY A 287 -29.24 59.23 20.22
N LYS A 288 -29.88 58.12 19.81
CA LYS A 288 -31.33 57.90 19.99
C LYS A 288 -31.61 56.61 20.73
#